data_6557b5f5ea142293d4c0b4037004ab24
#
_entry.id   6557b5f5ea142293d4c0b4037004ab24
#
_cell.length_a   1.000
_cell.length_b   1.000
_cell.length_c   1.000
_cell.angle_alpha   90.00
_cell.angle_beta   90.00
_cell.angle_gamma   90.00
#
_symmetry.space_group_name_H-M   'P 1'
#
loop_
_entity.id
_entity.type
_entity.pdbx_description
1 polymer ?
#
loop_
_entity_poly.entity_id
_entity_poly.type
_entity_poly.pdbx_seq_one_letter_code
_entity_poly.pdbx_strand_id
1 'polypeptide(L)'
;MIGFISSLFSRGEPTMSEAGPRDASAIATLHGLSFRRGWSEQEVEGLLLDRHVIAHRSLIGVKLAGFIMSRLVQDEAEILSVAVASRQQGRGHARRLLDLHLRRLAGLGVRTVFLEVDEHNAPALRLYQRAGFRQVSRRPNYYAGTGGQTAAALVLRRDLA
;
A
#
# COMPACT_ATOMS: atom_id res chain seq x y z
N MET A 1 -33.66 17.57 5.72
CA MET A 1 -32.91 17.07 6.88
C MET A 1 -32.15 15.79 6.61
N ILE A 2 -32.64 14.90 5.79
CA ILE A 2 -31.98 13.63 5.45
C ILE A 2 -30.67 13.83 4.66
N GLY A 3 -30.60 14.85 3.82
CA GLY A 3 -29.39 15.17 3.03
C GLY A 3 -28.21 15.70 3.83
N PHE A 4 -28.46 16.24 5.03
CA PHE A 4 -27.40 16.77 5.91
C PHE A 4 -26.67 15.65 6.67
N ILE A 5 -27.37 14.57 6.94
CA ILE A 5 -26.82 13.39 7.63
C ILE A 5 -25.92 12.60 6.69
N SER A 6 -26.28 12.50 5.40
CA SER A 6 -25.44 11.78 4.44
C SER A 6 -24.09 12.44 4.16
N SER A 7 -24.00 13.77 4.27
CA SER A 7 -22.71 14.47 4.11
C SER A 7 -21.78 14.30 5.32
N LEU A 8 -22.33 14.08 6.50
CA LEU A 8 -21.56 13.75 7.70
C LEU A 8 -21.03 12.31 7.66
N PHE A 9 -21.79 11.40 7.05
CA PHE A 9 -21.37 10.00 6.89
C PHE A 9 -20.39 9.80 5.73
N SER A 10 -20.30 10.71 4.76
CA SER A 10 -19.27 10.64 3.71
C SER A 10 -17.85 10.93 4.21
N ARG A 11 -17.71 11.42 5.43
CA ARG A 11 -16.45 11.53 6.17
C ARG A 11 -16.26 10.38 7.16
N GLY A 12 -17.07 9.31 7.02
CA GLY A 12 -17.12 8.21 7.95
C GLY A 12 -15.86 7.35 7.95
N GLU A 13 -15.82 6.45 8.93
CA GLU A 13 -14.80 5.44 9.06
C GLU A 13 -14.66 4.63 7.77
N PRO A 14 -13.41 4.37 7.30
CA PRO A 14 -13.21 3.55 6.13
C PRO A 14 -13.58 2.10 6.41
N THR A 15 -14.13 1.43 5.40
CA THR A 15 -14.35 -0.01 5.40
C THR A 15 -13.18 -0.69 4.71
N MET A 16 -12.51 -1.59 5.40
CA MET A 16 -11.36 -2.33 4.89
C MET A 16 -11.75 -3.78 4.58
N SER A 17 -11.35 -4.25 3.41
CA SER A 17 -11.65 -5.59 2.91
C SER A 17 -10.63 -6.05 1.91
N GLU A 18 -10.68 -7.33 1.52
CA GLU A 18 -9.85 -7.82 0.41
C GLU A 18 -10.21 -7.10 -0.89
N ALA A 19 -9.16 -6.75 -1.66
CA ALA A 19 -9.31 -6.24 -3.01
C ALA A 19 -9.27 -7.40 -4.00
N GLY A 20 -9.99 -7.26 -5.11
CA GLY A 20 -10.05 -8.24 -6.19
C GLY A 20 -10.02 -7.56 -7.55
N PRO A 21 -10.10 -8.35 -8.66
CA PRO A 21 -9.97 -7.80 -10.02
C PRO A 21 -10.93 -6.65 -10.35
N ARG A 22 -12.10 -6.62 -9.73
CA ARG A 22 -13.07 -5.51 -9.88
C ARG A 22 -12.52 -4.16 -9.40
N ASP A 23 -11.48 -4.17 -8.57
CA ASP A 23 -10.85 -2.96 -8.03
C ASP A 23 -9.72 -2.43 -8.92
N ALA A 24 -9.38 -3.12 -10.00
CA ALA A 24 -8.21 -2.83 -10.82
C ALA A 24 -8.19 -1.41 -11.36
N SER A 25 -9.31 -0.92 -11.87
CA SER A 25 -9.42 0.45 -12.42
C SER A 25 -9.16 1.50 -11.34
N ALA A 26 -9.81 1.39 -10.20
CA ALA A 26 -9.67 2.35 -9.09
C ALA A 26 -8.26 2.32 -8.50
N ILE A 27 -7.68 1.13 -8.34
CA ILE A 27 -6.30 0.97 -7.84
C ILE A 27 -5.30 1.55 -8.84
N ALA A 28 -5.44 1.27 -10.13
CA ALA A 28 -4.57 1.83 -11.17
C ALA A 28 -4.60 3.36 -11.18
N THR A 29 -5.80 3.94 -11.06
CA THR A 29 -5.96 5.40 -10.98
C THR A 29 -5.25 5.98 -9.76
N LEU A 30 -5.44 5.41 -8.58
CA LEU A 30 -4.79 5.87 -7.35
C LEU A 30 -3.27 5.68 -7.44
N HIS A 31 -2.81 4.56 -7.97
CA HIS A 31 -1.38 4.29 -8.17
C HIS A 31 -0.73 5.33 -9.09
N GLY A 32 -1.38 5.66 -10.20
CA GLY A 32 -0.89 6.67 -11.14
C GLY A 32 -0.80 8.07 -10.55
N LEU A 33 -1.68 8.41 -9.59
CA LEU A 33 -1.63 9.68 -8.87
C LEU A 33 -0.56 9.72 -7.76
N SER A 34 -0.14 8.56 -7.28
CA SER A 34 0.72 8.43 -6.10
C SER A 34 2.19 8.18 -6.46
N PHE A 35 2.45 7.62 -7.64
CA PHE A 35 3.79 7.19 -8.06
C PHE A 35 4.16 7.79 -9.41
N ARG A 36 5.44 8.00 -9.62
CA ARG A 36 5.99 8.59 -10.84
C ARG A 36 5.67 7.77 -12.09
N ARG A 37 5.83 6.44 -11.98
CA ARG A 37 5.41 5.49 -12.99
C ARG A 37 4.21 4.72 -12.45
N GLY A 38 3.02 5.08 -12.93
CA GLY A 38 1.81 4.37 -12.59
C GLY A 38 1.75 2.99 -13.25
N TRP A 39 1.02 2.09 -12.63
CA TRP A 39 0.63 0.82 -13.25
C TRP A 39 -0.61 1.03 -14.11
N SER A 40 -0.68 0.34 -15.26
CA SER A 40 -1.90 0.30 -16.06
C SER A 40 -2.98 -0.53 -15.36
N GLU A 41 -4.22 -0.35 -15.78
CA GLU A 41 -5.33 -1.17 -15.29
C GLU A 41 -5.09 -2.66 -15.56
N GLN A 42 -4.53 -3.00 -16.74
CA GLN A 42 -4.20 -4.38 -17.10
C GLN A 42 -3.10 -4.97 -16.21
N GLU A 43 -2.08 -4.19 -15.87
CA GLU A 43 -1.03 -4.63 -14.94
C GLU A 43 -1.61 -4.90 -13.56
N VAL A 44 -2.46 -4.02 -13.05
CA VAL A 44 -3.13 -4.19 -11.76
C VAL A 44 -4.06 -5.40 -11.77
N GLU A 45 -4.86 -5.56 -12.82
CA GLU A 45 -5.75 -6.71 -12.97
C GLU A 45 -4.96 -8.02 -12.96
N GLY A 46 -3.84 -8.07 -13.70
CA GLY A 46 -2.96 -9.24 -13.73
C GLY A 46 -2.41 -9.58 -12.34
N LEU A 47 -2.02 -8.58 -11.56
CA LEU A 47 -1.58 -8.77 -10.17
C LEU A 47 -2.73 -9.30 -9.29
N LEU A 48 -3.92 -8.74 -9.41
CA LEU A 48 -5.07 -9.15 -8.60
C LEU A 48 -5.60 -10.54 -8.94
N LEU A 49 -5.32 -11.02 -10.16
CA LEU A 49 -5.66 -12.39 -10.59
C LEU A 49 -4.60 -13.41 -10.18
N ASP A 50 -3.39 -12.97 -9.84
CA ASP A 50 -2.31 -13.86 -9.40
C ASP A 50 -2.62 -14.42 -8.01
N ARG A 51 -2.66 -15.74 -7.88
CA ARG A 51 -2.94 -16.42 -6.61
C ARG A 51 -1.89 -16.15 -5.52
N HIS A 52 -0.70 -15.68 -5.89
CA HIS A 52 0.37 -15.34 -4.96
C HIS A 52 0.30 -13.88 -4.51
N VAL A 53 -0.64 -13.11 -5.02
CA VAL A 53 -0.85 -11.70 -4.65
C VAL A 53 -2.01 -11.59 -3.69
N ILE A 54 -1.76 -10.92 -2.58
CA ILE A 54 -2.75 -10.54 -1.58
C ILE A 54 -2.88 -9.03 -1.58
N ALA A 55 -4.10 -8.55 -1.68
CA ALA A 55 -4.38 -7.11 -1.67
C ALA A 55 -5.55 -6.79 -0.75
N HIS A 56 -5.47 -5.65 -0.10
CA HIS A 56 -6.56 -5.07 0.70
C HIS A 56 -6.85 -3.65 0.23
N ARG A 57 -8.08 -3.25 0.40
CA ARG A 57 -8.57 -1.92 0.05
C ARG A 57 -9.23 -1.24 1.23
N SER A 58 -9.22 0.06 1.20
CA SER A 58 -9.97 0.92 2.10
C SER A 58 -10.98 1.70 1.28
N LEU A 59 -12.25 1.62 1.64
CA LEU A 59 -13.35 2.34 0.98
C LEU A 59 -13.96 3.36 1.93
N ILE A 60 -14.27 4.54 1.41
CA ILE A 60 -15.17 5.49 2.07
C ILE A 60 -16.44 5.55 1.21
N GLY A 61 -17.54 4.99 1.74
CA GLY A 61 -18.69 4.68 0.91
C GLY A 61 -18.30 3.69 -0.17
N VAL A 62 -18.43 4.09 -1.45
CA VAL A 62 -18.05 3.27 -2.61
C VAL A 62 -16.70 3.68 -3.22
N LYS A 63 -16.07 4.74 -2.70
CA LYS A 63 -14.82 5.28 -3.26
C LYS A 63 -13.60 4.66 -2.61
N LEU A 64 -12.64 4.29 -3.44
CA LEU A 64 -11.35 3.81 -2.98
C LEU A 64 -10.58 4.93 -2.27
N ALA A 65 -10.26 4.73 -1.01
CA ALA A 65 -9.47 5.63 -0.20
C ALA A 65 -8.00 5.21 -0.12
N GLY A 66 -7.72 3.93 -0.29
CA GLY A 66 -6.37 3.40 -0.24
C GLY A 66 -6.31 1.92 -0.58
N PHE A 67 -5.11 1.42 -0.80
CA PHE A 67 -4.87 -0.01 -1.01
C PHE A 67 -3.46 -0.39 -0.53
N ILE A 68 -3.28 -1.67 -0.32
CA ILE A 68 -1.99 -2.32 -0.07
C ILE A 68 -1.96 -3.65 -0.81
N MET A 69 -0.82 -3.99 -1.39
CA MET A 69 -0.66 -5.19 -2.20
C MET A 69 0.70 -5.83 -1.92
N SER A 70 0.70 -7.14 -1.74
CA SER A 70 1.92 -7.94 -1.53
C SER A 70 1.92 -9.19 -2.40
N ARG A 71 3.12 -9.65 -2.73
CA ARG A 71 3.36 -10.95 -3.36
C ARG A 71 3.98 -11.90 -2.35
N LEU A 72 3.47 -13.13 -2.32
CA LEU A 72 3.93 -14.20 -1.45
C LEU A 72 4.84 -15.15 -2.21
N VAL A 73 5.96 -15.50 -1.60
CA VAL A 73 6.86 -16.56 -2.07
C VAL A 73 7.23 -17.40 -0.85
N GLN A 74 6.69 -18.62 -0.78
CA GLN A 74 6.86 -19.50 0.39
C GLN A 74 6.36 -18.81 1.67
N ASP A 75 7.21 -18.65 2.67
CA ASP A 75 6.90 -18.01 3.95
C ASP A 75 7.32 -16.53 4.01
N GLU A 76 7.63 -15.95 2.85
CA GLU A 76 7.98 -14.54 2.72
C GLU A 76 6.94 -13.78 1.91
N ALA A 77 6.81 -12.50 2.19
CA ALA A 77 6.01 -11.59 1.38
C ALA A 77 6.79 -10.31 1.08
N GLU A 78 6.55 -9.76 -0.11
CA GLU A 78 7.03 -8.44 -0.50
C GLU A 78 5.85 -7.50 -0.67
N ILE A 79 5.84 -6.39 0.06
CA ILE A 79 4.86 -5.33 -0.18
C ILE A 79 5.26 -4.62 -1.48
N LEU A 80 4.40 -4.75 -2.49
CA LEU A 80 4.62 -4.18 -3.82
C LEU A 80 4.23 -2.70 -3.87
N SER A 81 3.17 -2.33 -3.17
CA SER A 81 2.67 -0.95 -3.18
C SER A 81 1.70 -0.70 -2.04
N VAL A 82 1.75 0.51 -1.51
CA VAL A 82 0.77 1.07 -0.56
C VAL A 82 0.48 2.50 -1.03
N ALA A 83 -0.77 2.85 -1.17
CA ALA A 83 -1.16 4.22 -1.48
C ALA A 83 -2.47 4.60 -0.78
N VAL A 84 -2.55 5.85 -0.38
CA VAL A 84 -3.76 6.46 0.19
C VAL A 84 -4.07 7.72 -0.59
N ALA A 85 -5.34 7.91 -0.94
CA ALA A 85 -5.79 9.09 -1.66
C ALA A 85 -5.41 10.36 -0.89
N SER A 86 -4.96 11.40 -1.61
CA SER A 86 -4.40 12.62 -1.01
C SER A 86 -5.35 13.26 0.01
N ARG A 87 -6.65 13.25 -0.26
CA ARG A 87 -7.67 13.79 0.66
C ARG A 87 -7.82 13.00 1.96
N GLN A 88 -7.33 11.77 1.99
CA GLN A 88 -7.45 10.86 3.12
C GLN A 88 -6.13 10.66 3.87
N GLN A 89 -5.05 11.24 3.39
CA GLN A 89 -3.75 11.16 4.06
C GLN A 89 -3.77 11.89 5.42
N GLY A 90 -2.92 11.44 6.33
CA GLY A 90 -2.84 12.01 7.68
C GLY A 90 -3.97 11.57 8.62
N ARG A 91 -4.82 10.62 8.24
CA ARG A 91 -5.96 10.13 9.02
C ARG A 91 -5.80 8.68 9.51
N GLY A 92 -4.61 8.12 9.37
CA GLY A 92 -4.31 6.77 9.83
C GLY A 92 -4.73 5.63 8.91
N HIS A 93 -5.19 5.90 7.67
CA HIS A 93 -5.60 4.87 6.72
C HIS A 93 -4.47 3.91 6.36
N ALA A 94 -3.28 4.44 6.05
CA ALA A 94 -2.13 3.62 5.68
C ALA A 94 -1.73 2.69 6.83
N ARG A 95 -1.73 3.17 8.06
CA ARG A 95 -1.41 2.36 9.23
C ARG A 95 -2.43 1.25 9.46
N ARG A 96 -3.70 1.57 9.34
CA ARG A 96 -4.78 0.59 9.51
C ARG A 96 -4.77 -0.47 8.41
N LEU A 97 -4.54 -0.07 7.15
CA LEU A 97 -4.36 -1.01 6.04
C LEU A 97 -3.17 -1.92 6.28
N LEU A 98 -2.04 -1.34 6.67
CA LEU A 98 -0.82 -2.10 6.94
C LEU A 98 -1.03 -3.11 8.08
N ASP A 99 -1.64 -2.70 9.19
CA ASP A 99 -1.90 -3.58 10.32
C ASP A 99 -2.82 -4.74 9.94
N LEU A 100 -3.91 -4.48 9.21
CA LEU A 100 -4.81 -5.51 8.71
C LEU A 100 -4.08 -6.49 7.78
N HIS A 101 -3.30 -5.93 6.85
CA HIS A 101 -2.58 -6.71 5.85
C HIS A 101 -1.54 -7.62 6.49
N LEU A 102 -0.74 -7.11 7.43
CA LEU A 102 0.26 -7.91 8.13
C LEU A 102 -0.36 -9.03 8.96
N ARG A 103 -1.51 -8.78 9.61
CA ARG A 103 -2.25 -9.83 10.32
C ARG A 103 -2.72 -10.93 9.36
N ARG A 104 -3.21 -10.56 8.19
CA ARG A 104 -3.64 -11.53 7.17
C ARG A 104 -2.46 -12.35 6.66
N LEU A 105 -1.33 -11.70 6.37
CA LEU A 105 -0.11 -12.39 5.94
C LEU A 105 0.37 -13.38 7.01
N ALA A 106 0.39 -12.99 8.27
CA ALA A 106 0.74 -13.88 9.37
C ALA A 106 -0.20 -15.09 9.44
N GLY A 107 -1.51 -14.87 9.27
CA GLY A 107 -2.51 -15.93 9.22
C GLY A 107 -2.34 -16.91 8.06
N LEU A 108 -1.70 -16.47 6.97
CA LEU A 108 -1.36 -17.30 5.82
C LEU A 108 -0.01 -18.02 5.96
N GLY A 109 0.67 -17.87 7.08
CA GLY A 109 1.96 -18.50 7.34
C GLY A 109 3.18 -17.70 6.92
N VAL A 110 3.01 -16.42 6.54
CA VAL A 110 4.13 -15.54 6.22
C VAL A 110 4.91 -15.24 7.51
N ARG A 111 6.20 -15.43 7.46
CA ARG A 111 7.11 -15.21 8.60
C ARG A 111 7.91 -13.93 8.49
N THR A 112 8.16 -13.47 7.27
CA THR A 112 9.00 -12.30 7.00
C THR A 112 8.39 -11.48 5.87
N VAL A 113 8.36 -10.16 6.07
CA VAL A 113 7.85 -9.20 5.08
C VAL A 113 8.96 -8.22 4.72
N PHE A 114 9.14 -8.01 3.42
CA PHE A 114 10.09 -7.06 2.85
C PHE A 114 9.35 -5.97 2.07
N LEU A 115 9.99 -4.83 1.93
CA LEU A 115 9.57 -3.77 1.01
C LEU A 115 10.77 -2.94 0.57
N GLU A 116 10.63 -2.26 -0.55
CA GLU A 116 11.56 -1.22 -1.00
C GLU A 116 10.88 0.15 -0.91
N VAL A 117 11.64 1.14 -0.45
CA VAL A 117 11.15 2.52 -0.30
C VAL A 117 12.25 3.50 -0.66
N ASP A 118 11.88 4.61 -1.29
CA ASP A 118 12.78 5.73 -1.57
C ASP A 118 13.30 6.32 -0.25
N GLU A 119 14.61 6.51 -0.14
CA GLU A 119 15.27 7.04 1.06
C GLU A 119 14.74 8.43 1.46
N HIS A 120 14.18 9.19 0.51
CA HIS A 120 13.62 10.52 0.74
C HIS A 120 12.13 10.52 1.04
N ASN A 121 11.48 9.36 1.01
CA ASN A 121 10.06 9.25 1.35
C ASN A 121 9.86 9.21 2.87
N ALA A 122 9.98 10.37 3.50
CA ALA A 122 9.91 10.47 4.97
C ALA A 122 8.59 9.98 5.57
N PRO A 123 7.40 10.28 4.99
CA PRO A 123 6.15 9.75 5.54
C PRO A 123 6.09 8.22 5.51
N ALA A 124 6.53 7.59 4.42
CA ALA A 124 6.56 6.13 4.30
C ALA A 124 7.54 5.51 5.30
N LEU A 125 8.73 6.08 5.43
CA LEU A 125 9.73 5.61 6.40
C LEU A 125 9.19 5.65 7.83
N ARG A 126 8.51 6.72 8.21
CA ARG A 126 7.88 6.80 9.53
C ARG A 126 6.80 5.74 9.73
N LEU A 127 5.96 5.53 8.72
CA LEU A 127 4.92 4.50 8.76
C LEU A 127 5.51 3.12 9.02
N TYR A 128 6.51 2.74 8.24
CA TYR A 128 7.11 1.40 8.32
C TYR A 128 7.93 1.22 9.59
N GLN A 129 8.68 2.23 10.02
CA GLN A 129 9.42 2.17 11.28
C GLN A 129 8.50 1.98 12.48
N ARG A 130 7.39 2.72 12.54
CA ARG A 130 6.37 2.57 13.58
C ARG A 130 5.67 1.21 13.53
N ALA A 131 5.62 0.60 12.36
CA ALA A 131 5.07 -0.74 12.18
C ALA A 131 6.09 -1.86 12.47
N GLY A 132 7.30 -1.53 12.92
CA GLY A 132 8.31 -2.52 13.31
C GLY A 132 9.24 -2.97 12.19
N PHE A 133 9.23 -2.30 11.04
CA PHE A 133 10.20 -2.56 9.98
C PHE A 133 11.55 -1.94 10.32
N ARG A 134 12.62 -2.61 9.91
CA ARG A 134 13.99 -2.11 10.02
C ARG A 134 14.70 -2.18 8.68
N GLN A 135 15.63 -1.28 8.44
CA GLN A 135 16.44 -1.29 7.23
C GLN A 135 17.46 -2.45 7.27
N VAL A 136 17.49 -3.22 6.20
CA VAL A 136 18.44 -4.34 6.04
C VAL A 136 19.38 -4.16 4.86
N SER A 137 19.03 -3.30 3.88
CA SER A 137 19.87 -3.06 2.71
C SER A 137 19.58 -1.67 2.12
N ARG A 138 20.48 -1.21 1.26
CA ARG A 138 20.37 0.05 0.53
C ARG A 138 20.92 -0.15 -0.88
N ARG A 139 20.10 0.21 -1.88
CA ARG A 139 20.53 0.24 -3.29
C ARG A 139 20.75 1.68 -3.71
N PRO A 140 22.00 2.16 -3.82
CA PRO A 140 22.27 3.53 -4.22
C PRO A 140 21.84 3.77 -5.69
N ASN A 141 21.44 5.00 -6.00
CA ASN A 141 21.10 5.44 -7.35
C ASN A 141 19.98 4.62 -8.03
N TYR A 142 19.05 4.09 -7.27
CA TYR A 142 17.99 3.19 -7.77
C TYR A 142 16.83 3.96 -8.41
N TYR A 143 16.44 5.10 -7.83
CA TYR A 143 15.37 5.94 -8.37
C TYR A 143 15.93 7.12 -9.13
N ALA A 144 15.37 7.40 -10.32
CA ALA A 144 15.67 8.62 -11.06
C ALA A 144 14.95 9.81 -10.39
N GLY A 145 15.72 10.85 -10.05
CA GLY A 145 15.20 12.12 -9.54
C GLY A 145 15.09 13.18 -10.63
N THR A 146 14.58 14.37 -10.27
CA THR A 146 14.59 15.56 -11.13
C THR A 146 16.00 16.15 -11.19
N GLY A 147 16.37 16.73 -12.34
CA GLY A 147 17.66 17.43 -12.50
C GLY A 147 18.89 16.54 -12.45
N GLY A 148 18.77 15.25 -12.82
CA GLY A 148 19.89 14.31 -12.84
C GLY A 148 20.26 13.75 -11.46
N GLN A 149 19.52 14.11 -10.41
CA GLN A 149 19.69 13.53 -9.09
C GLN A 149 19.08 12.13 -9.02
N THR A 150 19.69 11.28 -8.21
CA THR A 150 19.20 9.93 -7.95
C THR A 150 18.93 9.75 -6.45
N ALA A 151 18.09 8.81 -6.12
CA ALA A 151 17.81 8.42 -4.75
C ALA A 151 18.05 6.92 -4.57
N ALA A 152 18.44 6.53 -3.36
CA ALA A 152 18.59 5.12 -3.01
C ALA A 152 17.25 4.49 -2.70
N ALA A 153 17.13 3.20 -3.01
CA ALA A 153 16.09 2.35 -2.45
C ALA A 153 16.58 1.73 -1.15
N LEU A 154 15.79 1.89 -0.09
CA LEU A 154 16.02 1.20 1.17
C LEU A 154 15.19 -0.07 1.17
N VAL A 155 15.80 -1.20 1.52
CA VAL A 155 15.09 -2.45 1.74
C VAL A 155 14.79 -2.55 3.22
N LEU A 156 13.50 -2.62 3.56
CA LEU A 156 13.04 -2.77 4.93
C LEU A 156 12.49 -4.18 5.14
N ARG A 157 12.63 -4.67 6.35
CA ARG A 157 12.21 -6.02 6.75
C ARG A 157 11.49 -5.98 8.08
N ARG A 158 10.46 -6.80 8.20
CA ARG A 158 9.81 -7.12 9.47
C ARG A 158 9.59 -8.62 9.57
N ASP A 159 9.95 -9.19 10.69
CA ASP A 159 9.63 -10.57 11.06
C ASP A 159 8.27 -10.59 11.77
N LEU A 160 7.38 -11.50 11.36
CA LEU A 160 6.02 -11.62 11.89
C LEU A 160 5.91 -12.70 12.98
N ALA A 161 6.90 -13.56 13.04
CA ALA A 161 6.93 -14.65 14.03
C ALA A 161 8.22 -14.63 14.82
#